data_74ef065678a90f80de38e01b102b689e
#
_entry.id   74ef065678a90f80de38e01b102b689e
#
_cell.length_a   1.000
_cell.length_b   1.000
_cell.length_c   1.000
_cell.angle_alpha   90.00
_cell.angle_beta   90.00
_cell.angle_gamma   90.00
#
_symmetry.space_group_name_H-M   'P 1'
#
loop_
_entity.id
_entity.type
_entity.pdbx_description
1 polymer ?
#
loop_
_entity_poly.entity_id
_entity_poly.type
_entity_poly.pdbx_seq_one_letter_code
_entity_poly.pdbx_strand_id
1 'polypeptide(L)'
;MWLNRLRGCLLRFAFHHFYNTFAWSYDAVSALVSLGHWREWTQAAIPHLRGKQVLEIAFGTGNLQLDMRAAGIEPFGLDLSPSMLRITRRKLRRAGLTPRLMRGTVFQLPLACRSIDSLVLTFPPAFLASSQAVGEMQRVLRGGGRIVVVDAGWLREPGWLGRLINVAFRFTGT
;
A
#
# COMPACT_ATOMS: atom_id res chain seq x y z
N MET A 1 1.85 17.97 -25.58
CA MET A 1 2.44 18.23 -24.23
C MET A 1 1.42 18.72 -23.21
N TRP A 2 0.44 19.53 -23.55
CA TRP A 2 -0.59 20.09 -22.65
C TRP A 2 -1.64 19.05 -22.21
N LEU A 3 -2.11 18.22 -23.11
CA LEU A 3 -3.08 17.14 -22.85
C LEU A 3 -2.58 16.09 -21.83
N ASN A 4 -1.27 15.76 -21.83
CA ASN A 4 -0.69 14.84 -20.87
C ASN A 4 -0.57 15.45 -19.46
N ARG A 5 -0.37 16.77 -19.36
CA ARG A 5 -0.39 17.47 -18.07
C ARG A 5 -1.79 17.55 -17.46
N LEU A 6 -2.83 17.79 -18.30
CA LEU A 6 -4.23 17.81 -17.88
C LEU A 6 -4.71 16.42 -17.44
N ARG A 7 -4.36 15.36 -18.20
CA ARG A 7 -4.66 13.97 -17.80
C ARG A 7 -4.00 13.61 -16.47
N GLY A 8 -2.74 13.99 -16.26
CA GLY A 8 -2.04 13.74 -14.99
C GLY A 8 -2.59 14.55 -13.81
N CYS A 9 -3.16 15.74 -14.05
CA CYS A 9 -3.80 16.55 -13.01
C CYS A 9 -5.17 15.97 -12.64
N LEU A 10 -5.97 15.59 -13.63
CA LEU A 10 -7.28 14.95 -13.45
C LEU A 10 -7.16 13.59 -12.76
N LEU A 11 -6.18 12.76 -13.15
CA LEU A 11 -5.92 11.49 -12.50
C LEU A 11 -5.50 11.68 -11.03
N ARG A 12 -4.58 12.61 -10.75
CA ARG A 12 -4.20 12.93 -9.35
C ARG A 12 -5.36 13.44 -8.53
N PHE A 13 -6.21 14.30 -9.10
CA PHE A 13 -7.41 14.79 -8.44
C PHE A 13 -8.42 13.65 -8.19
N ALA A 14 -8.66 12.80 -9.18
CA ALA A 14 -9.54 11.63 -9.06
C ALA A 14 -9.02 10.64 -8.01
N PHE A 15 -7.72 10.31 -8.03
CA PHE A 15 -7.10 9.47 -7.01
C PHE A 15 -7.16 10.09 -5.61
N HIS A 16 -6.89 11.39 -5.47
CA HIS A 16 -6.97 12.08 -4.17
C HIS A 16 -8.40 12.01 -3.60
N HIS A 17 -9.42 12.26 -4.41
CA HIS A 17 -10.82 12.13 -3.98
C HIS A 17 -11.22 10.69 -3.72
N PHE A 18 -10.77 9.73 -4.54
CA PHE A 18 -11.05 8.32 -4.35
C PHE A 18 -10.49 7.81 -3.01
N TYR A 19 -9.24 8.11 -2.69
CA TYR A 19 -8.62 7.70 -1.43
C TYR A 19 -9.15 8.41 -0.17
N ASN A 20 -9.75 9.59 -0.31
CA ASN A 20 -10.26 10.33 0.85
C ASN A 20 -11.79 10.26 0.99
N THR A 21 -12.53 10.41 -0.11
CA THR A 21 -14.00 10.49 -0.09
C THR A 21 -14.64 9.11 -0.22
N PHE A 22 -14.06 8.24 -1.04
CA PHE A 22 -14.55 6.88 -1.29
C PHE A 22 -13.71 5.78 -0.62
N ALA A 23 -12.96 6.13 0.42
CA ALA A 23 -12.11 5.19 1.16
C ALA A 23 -12.90 3.96 1.69
N TRP A 24 -14.19 4.11 1.98
CA TRP A 24 -15.06 3.02 2.44
C TRP A 24 -15.36 1.99 1.35
N SER A 25 -15.34 2.37 0.07
CA SER A 25 -15.58 1.47 -1.05
C SER A 25 -14.29 0.81 -1.58
N TYR A 26 -13.13 1.23 -1.08
CA TYR A 26 -11.83 0.76 -1.58
C TYR A 26 -11.70 -0.78 -1.55
N ASP A 27 -12.08 -1.41 -0.43
CA ASP A 27 -12.01 -2.87 -0.29
C ASP A 27 -12.93 -3.58 -1.31
N ALA A 28 -14.13 -3.02 -1.56
CA ALA A 28 -15.06 -3.57 -2.55
C ALA A 28 -14.53 -3.43 -3.98
N VAL A 29 -13.97 -2.27 -4.33
CA VAL A 29 -13.37 -2.03 -5.65
C VAL A 29 -12.16 -2.92 -5.85
N SER A 30 -11.27 -3.02 -4.86
CA SER A 30 -10.09 -3.89 -4.92
C SER A 30 -10.48 -5.36 -5.11
N ALA A 31 -11.51 -5.83 -4.37
CA ALA A 31 -12.03 -7.19 -4.53
C ALA A 31 -12.61 -7.41 -5.94
N LEU A 32 -13.35 -6.44 -6.47
CA LEU A 32 -13.96 -6.53 -7.81
C LEU A 32 -12.89 -6.61 -8.92
N VAL A 33 -11.91 -5.68 -8.92
CA VAL A 33 -10.89 -5.62 -9.98
C VAL A 33 -9.90 -6.78 -9.91
N SER A 34 -9.73 -7.39 -8.73
CA SER A 34 -8.86 -8.55 -8.53
C SER A 34 -9.60 -9.88 -8.55
N LEU A 35 -10.92 -9.89 -8.81
CA LEU A 35 -11.78 -11.06 -8.68
C LEU A 35 -11.61 -11.79 -7.32
N GLY A 36 -11.43 -11.02 -6.24
CA GLY A 36 -11.23 -11.52 -4.88
C GLY A 36 -9.79 -11.83 -4.48
N HIS A 37 -8.84 -11.84 -5.41
CA HIS A 37 -7.44 -12.20 -5.14
C HIS A 37 -6.59 -11.08 -4.49
N TRP A 38 -7.13 -9.88 -4.31
CA TRP A 38 -6.40 -8.74 -3.76
C TRP A 38 -5.67 -9.07 -2.46
N ARG A 39 -6.36 -9.75 -1.55
CA ARG A 39 -5.80 -10.09 -0.24
C ARG A 39 -4.65 -11.10 -0.36
N GLU A 40 -4.76 -12.11 -1.21
CA GLU A 40 -3.69 -13.07 -1.47
C GLU A 40 -2.44 -12.37 -2.00
N TRP A 41 -2.61 -11.44 -2.93
CA TRP A 41 -1.50 -10.68 -3.49
C TRP A 41 -0.79 -9.84 -2.42
N THR A 42 -1.54 -9.13 -1.57
CA THR A 42 -0.92 -8.35 -0.49
C THR A 42 -0.24 -9.23 0.55
N GLN A 43 -0.84 -10.38 0.90
CA GLN A 43 -0.27 -11.35 1.85
C GLN A 43 1.02 -12.00 1.34
N ALA A 44 1.24 -12.05 0.03
CA ALA A 44 2.48 -12.58 -0.55
C ALA A 44 3.74 -11.84 -0.07
N ALA A 45 3.60 -10.61 0.45
CA ALA A 45 4.70 -9.88 1.05
C ALA A 45 5.18 -10.48 2.39
N ILE A 46 4.28 -11.09 3.18
CA ILE A 46 4.52 -11.47 4.58
C ILE A 46 5.72 -12.44 4.73
N PRO A 47 5.87 -13.52 3.94
CA PRO A 47 6.99 -14.44 4.07
C PRO A 47 8.37 -13.81 3.80
N HIS A 48 8.38 -12.66 3.15
CA HIS A 48 9.60 -11.93 2.79
C HIS A 48 10.02 -10.90 3.84
N LEU A 49 9.19 -10.62 4.84
CA LEU A 49 9.50 -9.69 5.93
C LEU A 49 10.50 -10.32 6.90
N ARG A 50 11.39 -9.51 7.44
CA ARG A 50 12.39 -9.90 8.43
C ARG A 50 12.47 -8.89 9.57
N GLY A 51 12.92 -9.37 10.71
CA GLY A 51 13.08 -8.57 11.92
C GLY A 51 11.76 -8.21 12.59
N LYS A 52 11.83 -7.42 13.66
CA LYS A 52 10.68 -7.05 14.49
C LYS A 52 10.13 -5.67 14.14
N GLN A 53 10.97 -4.80 13.58
CA GLN A 53 10.60 -3.43 13.24
C GLN A 53 10.17 -3.39 11.76
N VAL A 54 8.90 -3.63 11.51
CA VAL A 54 8.30 -3.63 10.16
C VAL A 54 7.47 -2.36 9.99
N LEU A 55 7.66 -1.64 8.88
CA LEU A 55 6.84 -0.49 8.51
C LEU A 55 6.11 -0.76 7.20
N GLU A 56 4.79 -0.66 7.22
CA GLU A 56 3.97 -0.60 6.02
C GLU A 56 3.77 0.86 5.60
N ILE A 57 4.16 1.19 4.37
CA ILE A 57 3.98 2.51 3.77
C ILE A 57 2.77 2.47 2.85
N ALA A 58 1.89 3.48 2.96
CA ALA A 58 0.61 3.57 2.25
C ALA A 58 -0.32 2.37 2.59
N PHE A 59 -0.57 2.16 3.88
CA PHE A 59 -1.31 1.00 4.39
C PHE A 59 -2.79 0.94 3.97
N GLY A 60 -3.37 2.00 3.40
CA GLY A 60 -4.74 2.04 2.91
C GLY A 60 -5.77 1.69 3.99
N THR A 61 -6.65 0.73 3.71
CA THR A 61 -7.70 0.26 4.64
C THR A 61 -7.18 -0.70 5.73
N GLY A 62 -5.88 -1.03 5.73
CA GLY A 62 -5.20 -1.77 6.78
C GLY A 62 -5.45 -3.28 6.77
N ASN A 63 -5.81 -3.87 5.65
CA ASN A 63 -5.98 -5.32 5.55
C ASN A 63 -4.65 -6.04 5.80
N LEU A 64 -3.54 -5.58 5.19
CA LEU A 64 -2.23 -6.18 5.42
C LEU A 64 -1.74 -5.94 6.86
N GLN A 65 -2.12 -4.82 7.52
CA GLN A 65 -1.86 -4.63 8.96
C GLN A 65 -2.47 -5.77 9.79
N LEU A 66 -3.73 -6.15 9.53
CA LEU A 66 -4.38 -7.27 10.19
C LEU A 66 -3.70 -8.61 9.88
N ASP A 67 -3.34 -8.83 8.62
CA ASP A 67 -2.72 -10.08 8.17
C ASP A 67 -1.33 -10.27 8.78
N MET A 68 -0.52 -9.20 8.86
CA MET A 68 0.76 -9.21 9.57
C MET A 68 0.60 -9.48 11.06
N ARG A 69 -0.42 -8.89 11.71
CA ARG A 69 -0.72 -9.15 13.13
C ARG A 69 -1.13 -10.62 13.36
N ALA A 70 -1.93 -11.19 12.48
CA ALA A 70 -2.28 -12.62 12.51
C ALA A 70 -1.07 -13.54 12.33
N ALA A 71 -0.05 -13.08 11.59
CA ALA A 71 1.23 -13.77 11.43
C ALA A 71 2.24 -13.50 12.58
N GLY A 72 1.84 -12.84 13.67
CA GLY A 72 2.69 -12.55 14.82
C GLY A 72 3.64 -11.35 14.63
N ILE A 73 3.47 -10.57 13.56
CA ILE A 73 4.25 -9.35 13.31
C ILE A 73 3.50 -8.15 13.89
N GLU A 74 4.22 -7.24 14.55
CA GLU A 74 3.68 -5.99 15.07
C GLU A 74 4.12 -4.78 14.23
N PRO A 75 3.49 -4.54 13.05
CA PRO A 75 3.93 -3.51 12.15
C PRO A 75 3.60 -2.10 12.65
N PHE A 76 4.42 -1.14 12.24
CA PHE A 76 4.02 0.25 12.13
C PHE A 76 3.33 0.48 10.79
N GLY A 77 2.41 1.42 10.73
CA GLY A 77 1.79 1.85 9.48
C GLY A 77 1.95 3.34 9.26
N LEU A 78 2.26 3.75 8.03
CA LEU A 78 2.29 5.15 7.62
C LEU A 78 1.37 5.33 6.41
N ASP A 79 0.46 6.30 6.50
CA ASP A 79 -0.40 6.69 5.38
C ASP A 79 -0.60 8.21 5.37
N LEU A 80 -0.75 8.78 4.19
CA LEU A 80 -1.00 10.21 4.03
C LEU A 80 -2.47 10.57 4.30
N SER A 81 -3.39 9.65 3.99
CA SER A 81 -4.83 9.88 4.06
C SER A 81 -5.37 9.81 5.49
N PRO A 82 -5.99 10.86 6.01
CA PRO A 82 -6.64 10.84 7.32
C PRO A 82 -7.86 9.89 7.35
N SER A 83 -8.48 9.64 6.19
CA SER A 83 -9.61 8.70 6.07
C SER A 83 -9.13 7.26 6.21
N MET A 84 -8.03 6.88 5.51
CA MET A 84 -7.42 5.56 5.65
C MET A 84 -6.94 5.31 7.09
N LEU A 85 -6.31 6.32 7.72
CA LEU A 85 -5.90 6.24 9.12
C LEU A 85 -7.08 5.94 10.07
N ARG A 86 -8.23 6.62 9.88
CA ARG A 86 -9.45 6.40 10.70
C ARG A 86 -10.02 5.00 10.48
N ILE A 87 -10.13 4.55 9.23
CA ILE A 87 -10.65 3.22 8.87
C ILE A 87 -9.78 2.14 9.48
N THR A 88 -8.48 2.18 9.25
CA THR A 88 -7.52 1.17 9.74
C THR A 88 -7.46 1.15 11.25
N ARG A 89 -7.42 2.32 11.91
CA ARG A 89 -7.46 2.41 13.38
C ARG A 89 -8.73 1.75 13.96
N ARG A 90 -9.89 2.01 13.36
CA ARG A 90 -11.15 1.40 13.78
C ARG A 90 -11.15 -0.11 13.55
N LYS A 91 -10.63 -0.57 12.42
CA LYS A 91 -10.53 -1.99 12.05
C LYS A 91 -9.65 -2.75 13.04
N LEU A 92 -8.45 -2.24 13.34
CA LEU A 92 -7.52 -2.84 14.32
C LEU A 92 -8.12 -2.88 15.72
N ARG A 93 -8.72 -1.78 16.21
CA ARG A 93 -9.37 -1.74 17.54
C ARG A 93 -10.51 -2.73 17.65
N ARG A 94 -11.32 -2.90 16.60
CA ARG A 94 -12.40 -3.90 16.59
C ARG A 94 -11.88 -5.33 16.66
N ALA A 95 -10.67 -5.57 16.17
CA ALA A 95 -9.97 -6.85 16.29
C ALA A 95 -9.21 -7.00 17.63
N GLY A 96 -9.40 -6.09 18.60
CA GLY A 96 -8.70 -6.13 19.90
C GLY A 96 -7.21 -5.75 19.82
N LEU A 97 -6.78 -5.16 18.71
CA LEU A 97 -5.37 -4.85 18.47
C LEU A 97 -5.06 -3.35 18.74
N THR A 98 -3.87 -3.10 19.29
CA THR A 98 -3.37 -1.72 19.48
C THR A 98 -2.83 -1.19 18.16
N PRO A 99 -3.39 -0.07 17.60
CA PRO A 99 -2.90 0.50 16.35
C PRO A 99 -1.56 1.23 16.54
N ARG A 100 -0.57 0.93 15.72
CA ARG A 100 0.74 1.61 15.65
C ARG A 100 0.84 2.40 14.35
N LEU A 101 -0.05 3.39 14.17
CA LEU A 101 -0.29 4.09 12.92
C LEU A 101 0.15 5.54 13.01
N MET A 102 0.81 6.02 11.97
CA MET A 102 1.28 7.39 11.79
C MET A 102 0.65 8.00 10.52
N ARG A 103 0.31 9.29 10.58
CA ARG A 103 0.01 10.07 9.40
C ARG A 103 1.29 10.75 8.92
N GLY A 104 1.63 10.54 7.65
CA GLY A 104 2.85 11.13 7.10
C GLY A 104 3.03 10.82 5.62
N THR A 105 4.10 11.34 5.08
CA THR A 105 4.51 11.11 3.70
C THR A 105 5.80 10.30 3.64
N VAL A 106 5.95 9.50 2.59
CA VAL A 106 7.19 8.75 2.32
C VAL A 106 8.38 9.67 2.03
N PHE A 107 8.12 10.90 1.62
CA PHE A 107 9.16 11.89 1.31
C PHE A 107 9.85 12.47 2.56
N GLN A 108 9.27 12.22 3.75
CA GLN A 108 9.83 12.61 5.05
C GLN A 108 9.26 11.67 6.11
N LEU A 109 9.92 10.54 6.30
CA LEU A 109 9.48 9.52 7.26
C LEU A 109 9.74 9.99 8.70
N PRO A 110 8.73 10.01 9.60
CA PRO A 110 8.87 10.45 10.98
C PRO A 110 9.52 9.37 11.86
N LEU A 111 10.65 8.84 11.41
CA LEU A 111 11.37 7.73 12.03
C LEU A 111 12.87 8.04 12.06
N ALA A 112 13.55 7.50 13.09
CA ALA A 112 14.99 7.62 13.22
C ALA A 112 15.74 6.88 12.09
N CYS A 113 16.95 7.30 11.78
CA CYS A 113 17.83 6.57 10.88
C CYS A 113 18.05 5.15 11.41
N ARG A 114 18.14 4.17 10.52
CA ARG A 114 18.46 2.78 10.83
C ARG A 114 17.60 2.18 11.96
N SER A 115 16.29 2.46 11.93
CA SER A 115 15.35 2.01 12.97
C SER A 115 14.45 0.86 12.51
N ILE A 116 14.33 0.62 11.19
CA ILE A 116 13.43 -0.34 10.58
C ILE A 116 14.18 -1.52 9.98
N ASP A 117 13.67 -2.74 10.20
CA ASP A 117 14.24 -3.98 9.64
C ASP A 117 13.65 -4.30 8.25
N SER A 118 12.35 -4.06 8.07
CA SER A 118 11.66 -4.28 6.79
C SER A 118 10.67 -3.17 6.49
N LEU A 119 10.70 -2.68 5.25
CA LEU A 119 9.65 -1.85 4.68
C LEU A 119 8.77 -2.71 3.78
N VAL A 120 7.46 -2.54 3.84
CA VAL A 120 6.52 -3.20 2.94
C VAL A 120 5.61 -2.19 2.28
N LEU A 121 5.43 -2.36 0.97
CA LEU A 121 4.57 -1.54 0.12
C LEU A 121 3.77 -2.47 -0.79
N THR A 122 2.46 -2.28 -0.82
CA THR A 122 1.60 -3.06 -1.71
C THR A 122 0.85 -2.12 -2.64
N PHE A 123 0.98 -2.36 -3.94
CA PHE A 123 0.43 -1.53 -5.01
C PHE A 123 0.71 -0.03 -4.80
N PRO A 124 1.99 0.33 -4.59
CA PRO A 124 2.35 1.69 -4.22
C PRO A 124 2.10 2.65 -5.40
N PRO A 125 1.70 3.90 -5.11
CA PRO A 125 1.71 4.95 -6.11
C PRO A 125 3.11 5.21 -6.67
N ALA A 126 3.21 5.96 -7.78
CA ALA A 126 4.44 6.24 -8.53
C ALA A 126 5.59 6.92 -7.73
N PHE A 127 5.46 7.11 -6.41
CA PHE A 127 6.52 7.69 -5.58
C PHE A 127 7.77 6.81 -5.48
N LEU A 128 7.70 5.51 -5.79
CA LEU A 128 8.88 4.64 -5.86
C LEU A 128 9.90 5.10 -6.92
N ALA A 129 9.46 5.82 -7.93
CA ALA A 129 10.36 6.43 -8.92
C ALA A 129 11.05 7.71 -8.41
N SER A 130 10.72 8.20 -7.21
CA SER A 130 11.30 9.41 -6.63
C SER A 130 12.56 9.08 -5.84
N SER A 131 13.69 9.70 -6.21
CA SER A 131 14.96 9.59 -5.47
C SER A 131 14.83 10.04 -4.01
N GLN A 132 13.98 11.04 -3.73
CA GLN A 132 13.72 11.50 -2.37
C GLN A 132 13.02 10.41 -1.53
N ALA A 133 11.99 9.76 -2.07
CA ALA A 133 11.29 8.69 -1.36
C ALA A 133 12.22 7.49 -1.12
N VAL A 134 13.01 7.10 -2.12
CA VAL A 134 14.00 6.03 -2.00
C VAL A 134 15.06 6.40 -0.95
N GLY A 135 15.57 7.62 -0.95
CA GLY A 135 16.53 8.10 0.05
C GLY A 135 15.99 8.04 1.48
N GLU A 136 14.73 8.43 1.71
CA GLU A 136 14.08 8.35 3.02
C GLU A 136 13.88 6.88 3.46
N MET A 137 13.45 6.00 2.56
CA MET A 137 13.35 4.57 2.84
C MET A 137 14.71 3.97 3.21
N GLN A 138 15.78 4.31 2.47
CA GLN A 138 17.15 3.88 2.79
C GLN A 138 17.63 4.44 4.13
N ARG A 139 17.31 5.70 4.45
CA ARG A 139 17.70 6.34 5.71
C ARG A 139 17.18 5.59 6.93
N VAL A 140 15.90 5.19 6.90
CA VAL A 140 15.27 4.52 8.04
C VAL A 140 15.61 3.04 8.13
N LEU A 141 16.03 2.40 7.05
CA LEU A 141 16.42 0.98 7.05
C LEU A 141 17.73 0.76 7.78
N ARG A 142 17.78 -0.30 8.56
CA ARG A 142 19.01 -0.84 9.14
C ARG A 142 19.92 -1.45 8.08
N GLY A 143 21.21 -1.56 8.38
CA GLY A 143 22.13 -2.34 7.55
C GLY A 143 21.62 -3.78 7.40
N GLY A 144 21.48 -4.26 6.16
CA GLY A 144 20.88 -5.56 5.85
C GLY A 144 19.35 -5.61 5.91
N GLY A 145 18.69 -4.48 6.19
CA GLY A 145 17.23 -4.35 6.08
C GLY A 145 16.75 -4.50 4.63
N ARG A 146 15.45 -4.72 4.45
CA ARG A 146 14.88 -4.97 3.13
C ARG A 146 13.64 -4.13 2.84
N ILE A 147 13.42 -3.88 1.56
CA ILE A 147 12.18 -3.34 1.02
C ILE A 147 11.47 -4.47 0.29
N VAL A 148 10.23 -4.74 0.66
CA VAL A 148 9.34 -5.71 0.01
C VAL A 148 8.27 -4.93 -0.72
N VAL A 149 8.17 -5.12 -2.03
CA VAL A 149 7.19 -4.44 -2.87
C VAL A 149 6.32 -5.48 -3.57
N VAL A 150 5.02 -5.34 -3.45
CA VAL A 150 4.03 -6.02 -4.29
C VAL A 150 3.51 -4.99 -5.26
N ASP A 151 4.02 -4.99 -6.48
CA ASP A 151 3.73 -3.96 -7.49
C ASP A 151 2.58 -4.37 -8.42
N ALA A 152 2.45 -5.66 -8.70
CA ALA A 152 1.42 -6.19 -9.59
C ALA A 152 0.90 -7.54 -9.09
N GLY A 153 -0.36 -7.83 -9.43
CA GLY A 153 -0.98 -9.15 -9.26
C GLY A 153 -1.52 -9.64 -10.60
N TRP A 154 -1.35 -10.93 -10.89
CA TRP A 154 -1.83 -11.53 -12.14
C TRP A 154 -2.90 -12.57 -11.83
N LEU A 155 -4.02 -12.51 -12.57
CA LEU A 155 -5.03 -13.55 -12.56
C LEU A 155 -4.51 -14.74 -13.37
N ARG A 156 -4.26 -15.87 -12.70
CA ARG A 156 -4.00 -17.15 -13.38
C ARG A 156 -5.32 -17.69 -13.90
N GLU A 157 -5.34 -18.14 -15.16
CA GLU A 157 -6.54 -18.69 -15.82
C GLU A 157 -7.77 -17.76 -15.71
N PRO A 158 -7.66 -16.51 -16.16
CA PRO A 158 -8.78 -15.60 -16.07
C PRO A 158 -9.87 -16.08 -17.02
N GLY A 159 -11.09 -16.25 -16.50
CA GLY A 159 -12.28 -16.35 -17.34
C GLY A 159 -12.41 -15.13 -18.26
N TRP A 160 -13.42 -15.08 -19.10
CA TRP A 160 -13.60 -13.96 -20.06
C TRP A 160 -13.55 -12.56 -19.41
N LEU A 161 -14.11 -12.43 -18.20
CA LEU A 161 -14.08 -11.18 -17.44
C LEU A 161 -12.66 -10.80 -16.98
N GLY A 162 -11.87 -11.74 -16.50
CA GLY A 162 -10.48 -11.49 -16.11
C GLY A 162 -9.59 -11.15 -17.29
N ARG A 163 -9.88 -11.68 -18.50
CA ARG A 163 -9.18 -11.26 -19.74
C ARG A 163 -9.46 -9.80 -20.06
N LEU A 164 -10.71 -9.34 -19.93
CA LEU A 164 -11.07 -7.93 -20.09
C LEU A 164 -10.37 -7.03 -19.09
N ILE A 165 -10.32 -7.43 -17.82
CA ILE A 165 -9.61 -6.71 -16.76
C ILE A 165 -8.11 -6.61 -17.07
N ASN A 166 -7.46 -7.72 -17.43
CA ASN A 166 -6.03 -7.73 -17.79
C ASN A 166 -5.75 -6.83 -19.00
N VAL A 167 -6.64 -6.79 -20.00
CA VAL A 167 -6.52 -5.90 -21.15
C VAL A 167 -6.64 -4.44 -20.72
N ALA A 168 -7.61 -4.10 -19.87
CA ALA A 168 -7.80 -2.75 -19.35
C ALA A 168 -6.54 -2.26 -18.59
N PHE A 169 -5.93 -3.09 -17.74
CA PHE A 169 -4.69 -2.76 -17.03
C PHE A 169 -3.50 -2.51 -17.98
N ARG A 170 -3.39 -3.27 -19.08
CA ARG A 170 -2.35 -3.03 -20.09
C ARG A 170 -2.47 -1.66 -20.77
N PHE A 171 -3.68 -1.13 -20.93
CA PHE A 171 -3.93 0.19 -21.53
C PHE A 171 -3.81 1.35 -20.55
N THR A 172 -3.96 1.11 -19.24
CA THR A 172 -3.83 2.16 -18.22
C THR A 172 -2.39 2.39 -17.76
N GLY A 173 -1.45 1.52 -18.15
CA GLY A 173 -0.01 1.70 -17.89
C GLY A 173 0.37 1.53 -16.42
N THR A 174 -0.41 0.77 -15.68
CA THR A 174 -0.10 0.31 -14.31
C THR A 174 0.30 -1.14 -14.33
#